data_f90c93ddf7717b59bda303e4213c2a03
#
_entry.id   f90c93ddf7717b59bda303e4213c2a03
#
_cell.length_a   1.000
_cell.length_b   1.000
_cell.length_c   1.000
_cell.angle_alpha   90.00
_cell.angle_beta   90.00
_cell.angle_gamma   90.00
#
_symmetry.space_group_name_H-M   'P 1'
#
loop_
_entity.id
_entity.type
_entity.pdbx_description
1 polymer ?
#
loop_
_entity_poly.entity_id
_entity_poly.type
_entity_poly.pdbx_seq_one_letter_code
_entity_poly.pdbx_strand_id
1 'polypeptide(L)'
;MKSPDSYNLNEILEYKEVSSLVWKWLSDVLSKFEEVIPNCDVPKIIEEANNCISTLNTITALSDQHILSHFIDRELYQDFIDWQSYKVTDLLDFCNFYSTLQSLSKSFLEVENELLD
;
A
#
# COMPACT_ATOMS: atom_id res chain seq x y z
N MET A 1 -12.10 -14.32 1.85
CA MET A 1 -10.86 -14.48 1.07
C MET A 1 -10.78 -15.87 0.46
N LYS A 2 -10.29 -15.98 -0.76
CA LYS A 2 -10.16 -17.28 -1.42
C LYS A 2 -9.00 -18.07 -0.81
N SER A 3 -9.11 -19.38 -0.79
CA SER A 3 -7.99 -20.24 -0.41
C SER A 3 -6.90 -20.22 -1.50
N PRO A 4 -5.64 -20.53 -1.16
CA PRO A 4 -4.57 -20.61 -2.16
C PRO A 4 -4.89 -21.54 -3.33
N ASP A 5 -5.65 -22.59 -3.09
CA ASP A 5 -6.04 -23.54 -4.12
C ASP A 5 -7.01 -22.95 -5.16
N SER A 6 -7.62 -21.79 -4.85
CA SER A 6 -8.56 -21.13 -5.74
C SER A 6 -7.87 -20.29 -6.82
N TYR A 7 -6.55 -20.10 -6.71
CA TYR A 7 -5.78 -19.28 -7.64
C TYR A 7 -4.98 -20.15 -8.58
N ASN A 8 -4.86 -19.73 -9.85
CA ASN A 8 -3.96 -20.41 -10.76
C ASN A 8 -2.53 -19.89 -10.57
N LEU A 9 -1.57 -20.63 -11.07
CA LEU A 9 -0.15 -20.28 -10.91
C LEU A 9 0.19 -18.92 -11.51
N ASN A 10 -0.38 -18.60 -12.67
CA ASN A 10 -0.10 -17.32 -13.34
C ASN A 10 -0.60 -16.14 -12.50
N GLU A 11 -1.77 -16.27 -11.87
CA GLU A 11 -2.29 -15.23 -10.98
C GLU A 11 -1.37 -15.02 -9.77
N ILE A 12 -0.89 -16.12 -9.18
CA ILE A 12 0.00 -16.05 -8.01
C ILE A 12 1.32 -15.36 -8.39
N LEU A 13 1.90 -15.70 -9.52
CA LEU A 13 3.15 -15.10 -9.98
C LEU A 13 2.98 -13.62 -10.29
N GLU A 14 1.89 -13.26 -10.94
CA GLU A 14 1.58 -11.86 -11.24
C GLU A 14 1.38 -11.06 -9.96
N TYR A 15 0.63 -11.61 -9.00
CA TYR A 15 0.43 -10.98 -7.71
C TYR A 15 1.76 -10.77 -6.98
N LYS A 16 2.63 -11.76 -6.95
CA LYS A 16 3.93 -11.65 -6.29
C LYS A 16 4.79 -10.55 -6.90
N GLU A 17 4.75 -10.40 -8.21
CA GLU A 17 5.49 -9.34 -8.90
C GLU A 17 4.96 -7.97 -8.53
N VAL A 18 3.64 -7.77 -8.65
CA VAL A 18 3.02 -6.46 -8.35
C VAL A 18 3.09 -6.13 -6.86
N SER A 19 2.76 -7.09 -6.00
CA SER A 19 2.78 -6.85 -4.55
C SER A 19 4.17 -6.56 -4.03
N SER A 20 5.20 -7.12 -4.63
CA SER A 20 6.58 -6.85 -4.29
C SER A 20 6.95 -5.38 -4.50
N LEU A 21 6.49 -4.79 -5.62
CA LEU A 21 6.71 -3.37 -5.91
C LEU A 21 5.98 -2.48 -4.91
N VAL A 22 4.73 -2.82 -4.61
CA VAL A 22 3.93 -2.04 -3.65
C VAL A 22 4.49 -2.20 -2.24
N TRP A 23 4.92 -3.41 -1.88
CA TRP A 23 5.52 -3.67 -0.56
C TRP A 23 6.79 -2.86 -0.34
N LYS A 24 7.64 -2.74 -1.36
CA LYS A 24 8.85 -1.94 -1.28
C LYS A 24 8.51 -0.47 -1.02
N TRP A 25 7.55 0.06 -1.79
CA TRP A 25 7.07 1.43 -1.58
C TRP A 25 6.53 1.61 -0.17
N LEU A 26 5.69 0.68 0.28
CA LEU A 26 5.05 0.73 1.59
C LEU A 26 6.08 0.73 2.72
N SER A 27 7.10 -0.11 2.62
CA SER A 27 8.18 -0.19 3.62
C SER A 27 8.96 1.11 3.68
N ASP A 28 9.28 1.71 2.54
CA ASP A 28 9.98 3.00 2.47
C ASP A 28 9.16 4.12 3.10
N VAL A 29 7.86 4.14 2.82
CA VAL A 29 6.95 5.16 3.36
C VAL A 29 6.84 5.04 4.88
N LEU A 30 6.64 3.84 5.39
CA LEU A 30 6.53 3.62 6.83
C LEU A 30 7.82 3.98 7.56
N SER A 31 8.98 3.67 6.97
CA SER A 31 10.28 4.06 7.53
C SER A 31 10.43 5.57 7.61
N LYS A 32 10.03 6.30 6.56
CA LYS A 32 10.09 7.76 6.56
C LYS A 32 9.20 8.36 7.62
N PHE A 33 8.00 7.82 7.80
CA PHE A 33 7.09 8.33 8.83
C PHE A 33 7.62 8.07 10.23
N GLU A 34 8.28 6.95 10.46
CA GLU A 34 8.93 6.67 11.75
C GLU A 34 10.01 7.71 12.09
N GLU A 35 10.68 8.26 11.08
CA GLU A 35 11.68 9.31 11.27
C GLU A 35 11.06 10.70 11.49
N VAL A 36 9.96 11.00 10.80
CA VAL A 36 9.37 12.34 10.78
C VAL A 36 8.39 12.58 11.93
N ILE A 37 7.58 11.58 12.27
CA ILE A 37 6.53 11.70 13.29
C ILE A 37 7.07 12.13 14.65
N PRO A 38 8.19 11.58 15.17
CA PRO A 38 8.69 11.96 16.49
C PRO A 38 9.05 13.44 16.62
N ASN A 39 9.34 14.11 15.50
CA ASN A 39 9.69 15.53 15.50
C ASN A 39 8.47 16.44 15.61
N CYS A 40 7.27 15.91 15.47
CA CYS A 40 6.01 16.66 15.58
C CYS A 40 5.91 17.88 14.65
N ASP A 41 6.61 17.85 13.53
CA ASP A 41 6.56 18.92 12.53
C ASP A 41 5.45 18.62 11.53
N VAL A 42 4.24 19.12 11.81
CA VAL A 42 3.05 18.83 11.01
C VAL A 42 3.22 19.20 9.53
N PRO A 43 3.72 20.40 9.16
CA PRO A 43 3.93 20.72 7.75
C PRO A 43 4.85 19.73 7.05
N LYS A 44 5.89 19.27 7.71
CA LYS A 44 6.82 18.31 7.16
C LYS A 44 6.19 16.92 7.00
N ILE A 45 5.40 16.50 7.96
CA ILE A 45 4.65 15.21 7.90
C ILE A 45 3.73 15.21 6.67
N ILE A 46 3.00 16.30 6.47
CA ILE A 46 2.08 16.44 5.34
C ILE A 46 2.85 16.44 4.01
N GLU A 47 3.97 17.16 3.95
CA GLU A 47 4.82 17.19 2.76
C GLU A 47 5.34 15.80 2.41
N GLU A 48 5.84 15.06 3.38
CA GLU A 48 6.34 13.70 3.17
C GLU A 48 5.23 12.75 2.71
N ALA A 49 4.03 12.87 3.27
CA ALA A 49 2.89 12.06 2.84
C ALA A 49 2.56 12.29 1.37
N ASN A 50 2.53 13.55 0.94
CA ASN A 50 2.25 13.87 -0.47
C ASN A 50 3.38 13.43 -1.40
N ASN A 51 4.62 13.49 -0.96
CA ASN A 51 5.76 12.98 -1.71
C ASN A 51 5.65 11.46 -1.92
N CYS A 52 5.22 10.75 -0.89
CA CYS A 52 5.03 9.31 -0.96
C CYS A 52 3.91 8.92 -1.94
N ILE A 53 2.82 9.69 -1.96
CA ILE A 53 1.73 9.49 -2.91
C ILE A 53 2.22 9.71 -4.35
N SER A 54 3.06 10.72 -4.57
CA SER A 54 3.64 10.96 -5.90
C SER A 54 4.50 9.77 -6.36
N THR A 55 5.26 9.19 -5.43
CA THR A 55 6.08 8.00 -5.72
C THR A 55 5.21 6.80 -6.07
N LEU A 56 4.09 6.64 -5.35
CA LEU A 56 3.14 5.56 -5.64
C LEU A 56 2.62 5.65 -7.07
N ASN A 57 2.30 6.85 -7.53
CA ASN A 57 1.81 7.04 -8.89
C ASN A 57 2.82 6.57 -9.94
N THR A 58 4.10 6.72 -9.65
CA THR A 58 5.16 6.23 -10.53
C THR A 58 5.14 4.71 -10.64
N ILE A 59 4.95 4.03 -9.52
CA ILE A 59 4.90 2.56 -9.46
C ILE A 59 3.67 2.03 -10.19
N THR A 60 2.51 2.58 -9.89
CA THR A 60 1.23 2.08 -10.43
C THR A 60 1.12 2.29 -11.94
N ALA A 61 1.81 3.28 -12.49
CA ALA A 61 1.83 3.52 -13.93
C ALA A 61 2.55 2.40 -14.69
N LEU A 62 3.38 1.62 -14.00
CA LEU A 62 4.21 0.58 -14.62
C LEU A 62 3.67 -0.83 -14.42
N SER A 63 2.63 -1.01 -13.60
CA SER A 63 2.17 -2.33 -13.18
C SER A 63 0.68 -2.51 -13.37
N ASP A 64 0.27 -3.74 -13.70
CA ASP A 64 -1.14 -4.12 -13.68
C ASP A 64 -1.56 -4.34 -12.22
N GLN A 65 -2.00 -3.28 -11.59
CA GLN A 65 -2.38 -3.29 -10.18
C GLN A 65 -3.70 -4.01 -9.91
N HIS A 66 -4.49 -4.27 -10.94
CA HIS A 66 -5.79 -4.91 -10.78
C HIS A 66 -5.70 -6.30 -10.15
N ILE A 67 -4.60 -7.01 -10.37
CA ILE A 67 -4.40 -8.33 -9.79
C ILE A 67 -4.47 -8.30 -8.26
N LEU A 68 -4.13 -7.19 -7.64
CA LEU A 68 -4.19 -7.05 -6.18
C LEU A 68 -5.61 -7.25 -5.66
N SER A 69 -6.63 -6.87 -6.44
CA SER A 69 -8.04 -6.99 -6.04
C SER A 69 -8.48 -8.43 -5.85
N HIS A 70 -7.75 -9.40 -6.42
CA HIS A 70 -8.07 -10.82 -6.31
C HIS A 70 -7.55 -11.43 -5.00
N PHE A 71 -6.64 -10.75 -4.31
CA PHE A 71 -5.94 -11.30 -3.14
C PHE A 71 -6.17 -10.51 -1.86
N ILE A 72 -6.34 -9.20 -1.93
CA ILE A 72 -6.53 -8.36 -0.75
C ILE A 72 -7.99 -7.93 -0.63
N ASP A 73 -8.34 -7.40 0.55
CA ASP A 73 -9.66 -6.88 0.82
C ASP A 73 -10.05 -5.80 -0.19
N ARG A 74 -11.30 -5.83 -0.63
CA ARG A 74 -11.79 -4.92 -1.65
C ARG A 74 -11.72 -3.45 -1.22
N GLU A 75 -12.00 -3.17 0.05
CA GLU A 75 -11.94 -1.80 0.57
C GLU A 75 -10.51 -1.29 0.58
N LEU A 76 -9.56 -2.13 0.99
CA LEU A 76 -8.14 -1.78 0.96
C LEU A 76 -7.65 -1.55 -0.46
N TYR A 77 -8.08 -2.38 -1.39
CA TYR A 77 -7.73 -2.19 -2.80
C TYR A 77 -8.27 -0.86 -3.31
N GLN A 78 -9.51 -0.52 -2.98
CA GLN A 78 -10.12 0.74 -3.41
C GLN A 78 -9.39 1.93 -2.79
N ASP A 79 -9.03 1.85 -1.51
CA ASP A 79 -8.22 2.90 -0.86
C ASP A 79 -6.89 3.08 -1.57
N PHE A 80 -6.23 1.99 -1.93
CA PHE A 80 -4.97 2.02 -2.65
C PHE A 80 -5.12 2.74 -4.01
N ILE A 81 -6.20 2.45 -4.74
CA ILE A 81 -6.49 3.12 -6.02
C ILE A 81 -6.77 4.61 -5.80
N ASP A 82 -7.54 4.96 -4.77
CA ASP A 82 -7.89 6.34 -4.47
C ASP A 82 -6.66 7.18 -4.12
N TRP A 83 -5.63 6.58 -3.52
CA TRP A 83 -4.39 7.29 -3.20
C TRP A 83 -3.69 7.87 -4.42
N GLN A 84 -3.95 7.36 -5.60
CA GLN A 84 -3.31 7.85 -6.82
C GLN A 84 -3.70 9.30 -7.15
N SER A 85 -4.84 9.75 -6.65
CA SER A 85 -5.30 11.12 -6.82
C SER A 85 -5.51 11.84 -5.48
N TYR A 86 -5.08 11.21 -4.38
CA TYR A 86 -5.29 11.73 -3.04
C TYR A 86 -4.26 12.82 -2.70
N LYS A 87 -4.69 13.80 -1.90
CA LYS A 87 -3.80 14.82 -1.37
C LYS A 87 -4.07 14.97 0.11
N VAL A 88 -3.00 14.83 0.90
CA VAL A 88 -3.06 15.05 2.33
C VAL A 88 -2.99 16.55 2.59
N THR A 89 -3.99 17.12 3.26
CA THR A 89 -4.07 18.55 3.51
C THR A 89 -3.94 18.92 4.98
N ASP A 90 -4.27 18.01 5.89
CA ASP A 90 -4.18 18.26 7.33
C ASP A 90 -3.76 16.98 8.07
N LEU A 91 -3.63 17.12 9.39
CA LEU A 91 -3.17 16.01 10.23
C LEU A 91 -4.20 14.86 10.29
N LEU A 92 -5.48 15.17 10.22
CA LEU A 92 -6.52 14.15 10.23
C LEU A 92 -6.44 13.30 8.95
N ASP A 93 -6.26 13.94 7.80
CA ASP A 93 -6.04 13.25 6.54
C ASP A 93 -4.82 12.34 6.61
N PHE A 94 -3.74 12.84 7.21
CA PHE A 94 -2.53 12.06 7.40
C PHE A 94 -2.78 10.83 8.27
N CYS A 95 -3.49 11.00 9.39
CA CYS A 95 -3.78 9.88 10.30
C CYS A 95 -4.60 8.80 9.61
N ASN A 96 -5.58 9.19 8.81
CA ASN A 96 -6.38 8.25 8.04
C ASN A 96 -5.53 7.51 7.00
N PHE A 97 -4.69 8.24 6.30
CA PHE A 97 -3.78 7.66 5.32
C PHE A 97 -2.81 6.67 5.98
N TYR A 98 -2.21 7.06 7.08
CA TYR A 98 -1.24 6.23 7.81
C TYR A 98 -1.89 4.95 8.35
N SER A 99 -3.09 5.08 8.93
CA SER A 99 -3.85 3.92 9.42
C SER A 99 -4.15 2.92 8.30
N THR A 100 -4.53 3.41 7.13
CA THR A 100 -4.81 2.56 5.97
C THR A 100 -3.52 1.90 5.44
N LEU A 101 -2.39 2.62 5.47
CA LEU A 101 -1.09 2.04 5.11
C LEU A 101 -0.75 0.84 6.01
N GLN A 102 -0.98 0.97 7.30
CA GLN A 102 -0.73 -0.11 8.25
C GLN A 102 -1.64 -1.31 7.99
N SER A 103 -2.92 -1.06 7.67
CA SER A 103 -3.86 -2.12 7.32
C SER A 103 -3.46 -2.85 6.04
N LEU A 104 -2.98 -2.11 5.05
CA LEU A 104 -2.50 -2.70 3.79
C LEU A 104 -1.26 -3.56 4.02
N SER A 105 -0.34 -3.09 4.85
CA SER A 105 0.86 -3.84 5.23
C SER A 105 0.49 -5.18 5.86
N LYS A 106 -0.46 -5.15 6.80
CA LYS A 106 -0.93 -6.35 7.47
C LYS A 106 -1.59 -7.31 6.48
N SER A 107 -2.39 -6.79 5.57
CA SER A 107 -3.07 -7.60 4.55
C SER A 107 -2.07 -8.31 3.64
N PHE A 108 -1.01 -7.63 3.20
CA PHE A 108 0.03 -8.26 2.38
C PHE A 108 0.75 -9.39 3.13
N LEU A 109 1.02 -9.20 4.42
CA LEU A 109 1.65 -10.24 5.24
C LEU A 109 0.74 -11.46 5.37
N GLU A 110 -0.55 -11.25 5.59
CA GLU A 110 -1.52 -12.34 5.69
C GLU A 110 -1.60 -13.15 4.38
N VAL A 111 -1.64 -12.47 3.25
CA VAL A 111 -1.68 -13.13 1.94
C VAL A 111 -0.39 -13.88 1.68
N GLU A 112 0.76 -13.28 1.99
CA GLU A 112 2.05 -13.94 1.83
C GLU A 112 2.10 -15.25 2.62
N ASN A 113 1.67 -15.23 3.87
CA ASN A 113 1.63 -16.42 4.72
C ASN A 113 0.71 -17.50 4.13
N GLU A 114 -0.41 -17.12 3.57
CA GLU A 114 -1.32 -18.08 2.93
C GLU A 114 -0.71 -18.71 1.68
N LEU A 115 0.00 -17.92 0.88
CA LEU A 115 0.60 -18.41 -0.36
C LEU A 115 1.84 -19.27 -0.11
N LEU A 116 2.46 -19.15 1.06
CA LEU A 116 3.62 -19.98 1.44
C LEU A 116 3.22 -21.38 1.93
N ASP A 117 1.98 -21.54 2.36
CA ASP A 117 1.48 -22.84 2.86
C ASP A 117 1.07 -23.82 1.72
#